data_51f9d14a55d0f31fb07b6a4b477d8b69
#
_entry.id   51f9d14a55d0f31fb07b6a4b477d8b69
#
_cell.length_a   1.000
_cell.length_b   1.000
_cell.length_c   1.000
_cell.angle_alpha   90.00
_cell.angle_beta   90.00
_cell.angle_gamma   90.00
#
_symmetry.space_group_name_H-M   'P 1'
#
loop_
_entity.id
_entity.type
_entity.pdbx_description
1 polymer ?
#
loop_
_entity_poly.entity_id
_entity_poly.type
_entity_poly.pdbx_seq_one_letter_code
_entity_poly.pdbx_strand_id
1 'polypeptide(L)'
;SFLVLSNILFGIIIWLIMIVVIFIFNGDVMMNTSGMLLLLNSLLFAIMTVTLAFMFSALTCTVRYVEDVMNGISNVVSLGFSFLGGAFVPQHLIPSGILTFAKLLPSYWYVNLNDALTSQMQVDTGTWTKVWQTYGVLSLFAITFFLIGLVIMRKHRSQDEFVDNKKAKMKKQPF
;
A
#
# COMPACT_ATOMS: atom_id res chain seq x y z
N SER A 1 -14.87 2.63 -11.49
CA SER A 1 -14.93 1.18 -11.21
C SER A 1 -13.80 0.38 -11.86
N PHE A 2 -13.48 0.64 -13.13
CA PHE A 2 -12.46 -0.13 -13.87
C PHE A 2 -11.04 0.00 -13.27
N LEU A 3 -10.60 1.20 -12.93
CA LEU A 3 -9.28 1.45 -12.33
C LEU A 3 -9.08 0.72 -11.00
N VAL A 4 -10.11 0.71 -10.15
CA VAL A 4 -10.06 0.00 -8.86
C VAL A 4 -9.89 -1.50 -9.08
N LEU A 5 -10.70 -2.06 -9.98
CA LEU A 5 -10.65 -3.49 -10.29
C LEU A 5 -9.30 -3.90 -10.89
N SER A 6 -8.76 -3.09 -11.81
CA SER A 6 -7.46 -3.32 -12.42
C SER A 6 -6.34 -3.32 -11.38
N ASN A 7 -6.29 -2.35 -10.47
CA ASN A 7 -5.29 -2.27 -9.41
C ASN A 7 -5.38 -3.46 -8.44
N ILE A 8 -6.59 -3.87 -8.07
CA ILE A 8 -6.81 -5.03 -7.20
C ILE A 8 -6.34 -6.32 -7.89
N LEU A 9 -6.75 -6.54 -9.13
CA LEU A 9 -6.33 -7.73 -9.91
C LEU A 9 -4.82 -7.80 -10.03
N PHE A 10 -4.18 -6.71 -10.40
CA PHE A 10 -2.72 -6.65 -10.55
C PHE A 10 -2.01 -6.92 -9.23
N GLY A 11 -2.48 -6.33 -8.13
CA GLY A 11 -1.94 -6.57 -6.80
C GLY A 11 -2.07 -8.03 -6.35
N ILE A 12 -3.23 -8.67 -6.60
CA ILE A 12 -3.44 -10.08 -6.29
C ILE A 12 -2.51 -10.98 -7.11
N ILE A 13 -2.36 -10.72 -8.40
CA ILE A 13 -1.48 -11.51 -9.28
C ILE A 13 -0.03 -11.44 -8.79
N ILE A 14 0.49 -10.25 -8.50
CA ILE A 14 1.85 -10.08 -8.00
C ILE A 14 2.02 -10.80 -6.66
N TRP A 15 1.06 -10.64 -5.74
CA TRP A 15 1.11 -11.30 -4.44
C TRP A 15 1.10 -12.82 -4.56
N LEU A 16 0.26 -13.39 -5.43
CA LEU A 16 0.22 -14.83 -5.70
C LEU A 16 1.55 -15.35 -6.29
N ILE A 17 2.14 -14.62 -7.24
CA ILE A 17 3.45 -14.98 -7.80
C ILE A 17 4.50 -15.02 -6.68
N MET A 18 4.53 -14.02 -5.81
CA MET A 18 5.46 -13.96 -4.68
C MET A 18 5.26 -15.12 -3.71
N ILE A 19 4.02 -15.49 -3.39
CA ILE A 19 3.73 -16.65 -2.53
C ILE A 19 4.24 -17.94 -3.17
N VAL A 20 3.98 -18.16 -4.45
CA VAL A 20 4.46 -19.36 -5.16
C VAL A 20 5.97 -19.46 -5.11
N VAL A 21 6.67 -18.34 -5.35
CA VAL A 21 8.14 -18.29 -5.26
C VAL A 21 8.62 -18.65 -3.85
N ILE A 22 8.03 -18.03 -2.82
CA ILE A 22 8.41 -18.29 -1.42
C ILE A 22 8.14 -19.76 -1.06
N PHE A 23 7.02 -20.32 -1.51
CA PHE A 23 6.65 -21.72 -1.23
C PHE A 23 7.62 -22.72 -1.88
N ILE A 24 8.12 -22.42 -3.09
CA ILE A 24 9.11 -23.26 -3.79
C ILE A 24 10.44 -23.29 -3.01
N PHE A 25 10.87 -22.15 -2.46
CA PHE A 25 12.18 -22.03 -1.81
C PHE A 25 12.17 -22.33 -0.31
N ASN A 26 11.03 -22.09 0.38
CA ASN A 26 10.92 -22.14 1.85
C ASN A 26 9.62 -22.80 2.32
N GLY A 27 9.14 -23.85 1.63
CA GLY A 27 7.87 -24.50 1.94
C GLY A 27 7.76 -24.98 3.39
N ASP A 28 8.83 -25.53 3.96
CA ASP A 28 8.86 -26.06 5.31
C ASP A 28 8.64 -24.94 6.37
N VAL A 29 9.16 -23.74 6.13
CA VAL A 29 9.00 -22.58 7.02
C VAL A 29 7.55 -22.07 6.99
N MET A 30 6.89 -22.16 5.83
CA MET A 30 5.52 -21.68 5.62
C MET A 30 4.47 -22.50 6.38
N MET A 31 4.73 -23.75 6.69
CA MET A 31 3.81 -24.64 7.42
C MET A 31 3.80 -24.39 8.94
N ASN A 32 4.71 -23.58 9.44
CA ASN A 32 4.80 -23.21 10.85
C ASN A 32 3.94 -21.96 11.18
N THR A 33 3.64 -21.75 12.46
CA THR A 33 2.90 -20.58 12.94
C THR A 33 3.55 -19.27 12.50
N SER A 34 4.87 -19.16 12.56
CA SER A 34 5.60 -17.97 12.08
C SER A 34 5.40 -17.74 10.59
N GLY A 35 5.42 -18.80 9.79
CA GLY A 35 5.17 -18.73 8.34
C GLY A 35 3.75 -18.24 8.01
N MET A 36 2.74 -18.73 8.72
CA MET A 36 1.36 -18.25 8.55
C MET A 36 1.21 -16.76 8.90
N LEU A 37 1.88 -16.31 9.96
CA LEU A 37 1.89 -14.89 10.33
C LEU A 37 2.64 -14.03 9.29
N LEU A 38 3.72 -14.54 8.70
CA LEU A 38 4.42 -13.89 7.59
C LEU A 38 3.54 -13.75 6.35
N LEU A 39 2.77 -14.79 6.00
CA LEU A 39 1.81 -14.74 4.89
C LEU A 39 0.72 -13.70 5.15
N LEU A 40 0.15 -13.66 6.35
CA LEU A 40 -0.84 -12.63 6.71
C LEU A 40 -0.24 -11.23 6.68
N ASN A 41 0.99 -11.06 7.18
CA ASN A 41 1.69 -9.78 7.12
C ASN A 41 1.90 -9.31 5.68
N SER A 42 2.33 -10.22 4.78
CA SER A 42 2.51 -9.91 3.36
C SER A 42 1.19 -9.58 2.66
N LEU A 43 0.09 -10.26 3.01
CA LEU A 43 -1.24 -9.96 2.48
C LEU A 43 -1.72 -8.56 2.90
N LEU A 44 -1.59 -8.22 4.18
CA LEU A 44 -1.97 -6.89 4.68
C LEU A 44 -1.12 -5.79 4.04
N PHE A 45 0.18 -6.03 3.86
CA PHE A 45 1.05 -5.09 3.18
C PHE A 45 0.69 -4.95 1.69
N ALA A 46 0.34 -6.03 1.01
CA ALA A 46 -0.15 -6.00 -0.37
C ALA A 46 -1.46 -5.20 -0.49
N ILE A 47 -2.42 -5.41 0.41
CA ILE A 47 -3.67 -4.63 0.45
C ILE A 47 -3.37 -3.14 0.65
N MET A 48 -2.50 -2.79 1.60
CA MET A 48 -2.08 -1.41 1.84
C MET A 48 -1.43 -0.79 0.59
N THR A 49 -0.56 -1.52 -0.08
CA THR A 49 0.11 -1.05 -1.30
C THR A 49 -0.88 -0.84 -2.45
N VAL A 50 -1.86 -1.73 -2.61
CA VAL A 50 -2.94 -1.59 -3.62
C VAL A 50 -3.79 -0.35 -3.33
N THR A 51 -4.13 -0.08 -2.07
CA THR A 51 -4.90 1.11 -1.70
C THR A 51 -4.09 2.40 -1.88
N LEU A 52 -2.79 2.37 -1.64
CA LEU A 52 -1.88 3.47 -1.95
C LEU A 52 -1.83 3.73 -3.46
N ALA A 53 -1.67 2.69 -4.28
CA ALA A 53 -1.68 2.79 -5.74
C ALA A 53 -3.02 3.34 -6.26
N PHE A 54 -4.14 2.92 -5.66
CA PHE A 54 -5.47 3.46 -5.95
C PHE A 54 -5.55 4.96 -5.64
N MET A 55 -5.03 5.39 -4.50
CA MET A 55 -4.98 6.81 -4.13
C MET A 55 -4.17 7.62 -5.15
N PHE A 56 -3.00 7.16 -5.58
CA PHE A 56 -2.22 7.82 -6.63
C PHE A 56 -2.93 7.84 -7.98
N SER A 57 -3.58 6.74 -8.37
CA SER A 57 -4.39 6.70 -9.60
C SER A 57 -5.54 7.71 -9.56
N ALA A 58 -6.21 7.87 -8.41
CA ALA A 58 -7.27 8.87 -8.25
C ALA A 58 -6.75 10.31 -8.38
N LEU A 59 -5.55 10.59 -7.84
CA LEU A 59 -4.88 11.88 -7.98
C LEU A 59 -4.52 12.18 -9.44
N THR A 60 -3.97 11.21 -10.17
CA THR A 60 -3.58 11.35 -11.58
C THR A 60 -4.79 11.65 -12.47
N CYS A 61 -5.93 10.99 -12.24
CA CYS A 61 -7.16 11.25 -12.99
C CYS A 61 -7.69 12.69 -12.80
N THR A 62 -7.36 13.34 -11.69
CA THR A 62 -7.88 14.67 -11.34
C THR A 62 -7.10 15.79 -12.02
N VAL A 63 -5.83 15.59 -12.40
CA VAL A 63 -4.94 16.64 -12.89
C VAL A 63 -4.39 16.29 -14.26
N ARG A 64 -4.94 16.93 -15.29
CA ARG A 64 -4.74 16.64 -16.74
C ARG A 64 -3.29 16.76 -17.27
N TYR A 65 -2.37 17.38 -16.52
CA TYR A 65 -0.98 17.66 -16.96
C TYR A 65 0.08 17.09 -16.05
N VAL A 66 -0.22 16.10 -15.20
CA VAL A 66 0.64 15.71 -14.07
C VAL A 66 1.00 14.23 -14.07
N GLU A 67 0.77 13.50 -15.19
CA GLU A 67 1.18 12.08 -15.26
C GLU A 67 2.66 11.89 -14.94
N ASP A 68 3.54 12.68 -15.56
CA ASP A 68 4.98 12.60 -15.35
C ASP A 68 5.38 12.98 -13.92
N VAL A 69 4.73 14.01 -13.35
CA VAL A 69 4.98 14.45 -11.98
C VAL A 69 4.48 13.41 -10.98
N MET A 70 3.30 12.81 -11.21
CA MET A 70 2.77 11.74 -10.35
C MET A 70 3.62 10.48 -10.42
N ASN A 71 4.13 10.11 -11.59
CA ASN A 71 5.07 9.01 -11.74
C ASN A 71 6.36 9.29 -10.96
N GLY A 72 6.89 10.51 -11.04
CA GLY A 72 8.04 10.93 -10.25
C GLY A 72 7.79 10.85 -8.73
N ILE A 73 6.66 11.38 -8.25
CA ILE A 73 6.28 11.31 -6.84
C ILE A 73 6.10 9.87 -6.38
N SER A 74 5.43 9.03 -7.18
CA SER A 74 5.23 7.61 -6.86
C SER A 74 6.56 6.87 -6.72
N ASN A 75 7.53 7.15 -7.59
CA ASN A 75 8.87 6.58 -7.52
C ASN A 75 9.60 7.04 -6.25
N VAL A 76 9.57 8.33 -5.93
CA VAL A 76 10.21 8.87 -4.72
C VAL A 76 9.59 8.28 -3.46
N VAL A 77 8.25 8.17 -3.40
CA VAL A 77 7.54 7.56 -2.26
C VAL A 77 7.89 6.08 -2.14
N SER A 78 7.89 5.33 -3.24
CA SER A 78 8.24 3.90 -3.24
C SER A 78 9.68 3.66 -2.79
N LEU A 79 10.63 4.45 -3.29
CA LEU A 79 12.02 4.40 -2.86
C LEU A 79 12.17 4.79 -1.39
N GLY A 80 11.49 5.85 -0.94
CA GLY A 80 11.47 6.27 0.45
C GLY A 80 10.95 5.16 1.38
N PHE A 81 9.85 4.51 1.02
CA PHE A 81 9.30 3.38 1.76
C PHE A 81 10.27 2.20 1.82
N SER A 82 10.98 1.92 0.72
CA SER A 82 11.91 0.80 0.63
C SER A 82 13.21 1.05 1.42
N PHE A 83 13.78 2.24 1.32
CA PHE A 83 15.01 2.59 2.04
C PHE A 83 14.77 2.81 3.54
N LEU A 84 13.82 3.67 3.89
CA LEU A 84 13.53 4.02 5.28
C LEU A 84 12.79 2.90 6.02
N GLY A 85 12.01 2.11 5.30
CA GLY A 85 11.32 0.96 5.87
C GLY A 85 12.23 -0.20 6.26
N GLY A 86 13.46 -0.26 5.72
CA GLY A 86 14.40 -1.32 6.03
C GLY A 86 14.44 -2.45 5.00
N ALA A 87 13.78 -2.29 3.83
CA ALA A 87 13.79 -3.31 2.79
C ALA A 87 15.14 -3.41 2.07
N PHE A 88 15.80 -2.28 1.80
CA PHE A 88 17.13 -2.25 1.18
C PHE A 88 18.26 -2.17 2.21
N VAL A 89 18.04 -1.43 3.31
CA VAL A 89 19.01 -1.27 4.38
C VAL A 89 18.42 -1.85 5.65
N PRO A 90 19.02 -2.92 6.23
CA PRO A 90 18.53 -3.50 7.46
C PRO A 90 18.33 -2.44 8.56
N GLN A 91 17.22 -2.53 9.30
CA GLN A 91 16.83 -1.49 10.28
C GLN A 91 17.87 -1.23 11.35
N HIS A 92 18.68 -2.25 11.72
CA HIS A 92 19.76 -2.11 12.71
C HIS A 92 20.95 -1.28 12.22
N LEU A 93 21.09 -1.04 10.91
CA LEU A 93 22.11 -0.18 10.31
C LEU A 93 21.63 1.27 10.13
N ILE A 94 20.34 1.53 10.31
CA ILE A 94 19.77 2.88 10.15
C ILE A 94 20.00 3.70 11.43
N PRO A 95 20.58 4.93 11.33
CA PRO A 95 20.75 5.80 12.49
C PRO A 95 19.43 6.06 13.23
N SER A 96 19.48 6.13 14.57
CA SER A 96 18.31 6.25 15.44
C SER A 96 17.38 7.44 15.11
N GLY A 97 17.95 8.57 14.68
CA GLY A 97 17.18 9.74 14.25
C GLY A 97 16.32 9.44 13.02
N ILE A 98 16.89 8.79 11.99
CA ILE A 98 16.19 8.41 10.77
C ILE A 98 15.15 7.31 11.09
N LEU A 99 15.50 6.38 11.95
CA LEU A 99 14.58 5.30 12.36
C LEU A 99 13.31 5.83 13.03
N THR A 100 13.41 6.95 13.73
CA THR A 100 12.22 7.62 14.32
C THR A 100 11.24 8.09 13.26
N PHE A 101 11.73 8.65 12.15
CA PHE A 101 10.90 8.99 11.00
C PHE A 101 10.38 7.76 10.26
N ALA A 102 11.20 6.72 10.15
CA ALA A 102 10.81 5.46 9.52
C ALA A 102 9.58 4.81 10.18
N LYS A 103 9.40 4.98 11.49
CA LYS A 103 8.22 4.49 12.23
C LYS A 103 6.89 5.11 11.75
N LEU A 104 6.93 6.24 11.06
CA LEU A 104 5.76 6.84 10.42
C LEU A 104 5.37 6.15 9.11
N LEU A 105 6.22 5.27 8.59
CA LEU A 105 6.00 4.58 7.33
C LEU A 105 5.45 3.15 7.56
N PRO A 106 4.46 2.71 6.78
CA PRO A 106 3.91 1.36 6.92
C PRO A 106 4.95 0.26 6.63
N SER A 107 5.91 0.52 5.72
CA SER A 107 6.99 -0.41 5.38
C SER A 107 7.89 -0.73 6.56
N TYR A 108 8.13 0.21 7.48
CA TYR A 108 8.89 -0.03 8.71
C TYR A 108 8.26 -1.15 9.55
N TRP A 109 6.94 -1.08 9.78
CA TRP A 109 6.22 -2.06 10.58
C TRP A 109 6.21 -3.43 9.93
N TYR A 110 6.02 -3.46 8.60
CA TYR A 110 6.08 -4.69 7.81
C TYR A 110 7.43 -5.41 7.96
N VAL A 111 8.54 -4.70 7.73
CA VAL A 111 9.89 -5.27 7.81
C VAL A 111 10.24 -5.65 9.26
N ASN A 112 9.91 -4.80 10.24
CA ASN A 112 10.19 -5.07 11.65
C ASN A 112 9.50 -6.35 12.15
N LEU A 113 8.28 -6.62 11.71
CA LEU A 113 7.59 -7.86 12.07
C LEU A 113 8.20 -9.05 11.32
N ASN A 114 8.57 -8.92 10.05
CA ASN A 114 9.24 -9.98 9.30
C ASN A 114 10.55 -10.39 9.99
N ASP A 115 11.37 -9.41 10.37
CA ASP A 115 12.64 -9.67 11.08
C ASP A 115 12.38 -10.37 12.43
N ALA A 116 11.36 -9.97 13.16
CA ALA A 116 11.01 -10.60 14.43
C ALA A 116 10.54 -12.05 14.26
N LEU A 117 9.74 -12.34 13.22
CA LEU A 117 9.21 -13.69 12.97
C LEU A 117 10.26 -14.63 12.37
N THR A 118 11.23 -14.11 11.62
CA THR A 118 12.30 -14.91 11.02
C THR A 118 13.45 -15.18 11.99
N SER A 119 13.68 -14.29 12.96
CA SER A 119 14.76 -14.45 13.96
C SER A 119 14.43 -15.40 15.10
N GLN A 120 13.16 -15.74 15.29
CA GLN A 120 12.70 -16.58 16.40
C GLN A 120 12.03 -17.87 15.86
N MET A 121 12.49 -19.03 16.37
CA MET A 121 11.86 -20.32 16.03
C MET A 121 10.47 -20.51 16.67
N GLN A 122 10.17 -19.79 17.76
CA GLN A 122 8.89 -19.82 18.47
C GLN A 122 8.36 -18.41 18.70
N VAL A 123 7.07 -18.24 18.51
CA VAL A 123 6.38 -16.97 18.72
C VAL A 123 6.11 -16.79 20.22
N ASP A 124 6.84 -15.89 20.87
CA ASP A 124 6.64 -15.53 22.27
C ASP A 124 5.54 -14.44 22.44
N THR A 125 5.21 -14.14 23.70
CA THR A 125 4.20 -13.11 24.03
C THR A 125 4.56 -11.71 23.51
N GLY A 126 5.86 -11.37 23.48
CA GLY A 126 6.36 -10.11 22.95
C GLY A 126 6.17 -10.01 21.43
N THR A 127 6.38 -11.11 20.73
CA THR A 127 6.16 -11.21 19.28
C THR A 127 4.67 -11.09 18.93
N TRP A 128 3.77 -11.69 19.71
CA TRP A 128 2.33 -11.51 19.52
C TRP A 128 1.88 -10.06 19.64
N THR A 129 2.44 -9.30 20.59
CA THR A 129 2.15 -7.87 20.72
C THR A 129 2.58 -7.11 19.46
N LYS A 130 3.76 -7.41 18.90
CA LYS A 130 4.24 -6.82 17.65
C LYS A 130 3.33 -7.18 16.46
N VAL A 131 2.86 -8.43 16.39
CA VAL A 131 1.91 -8.88 15.35
C VAL A 131 0.66 -8.02 15.34
N TRP A 132 0.00 -7.87 16.48
CA TRP A 132 -1.23 -7.08 16.60
C TRP A 132 -1.00 -5.59 16.30
N GLN A 133 0.10 -5.03 16.79
CA GLN A 133 0.46 -3.64 16.48
C GLN A 133 0.67 -3.43 14.99
N THR A 134 1.46 -4.29 14.34
CA THR A 134 1.75 -4.19 12.91
C THR A 134 0.49 -4.35 12.08
N TYR A 135 -0.34 -5.34 12.37
CA TYR A 135 -1.60 -5.56 11.63
C TYR A 135 -2.56 -4.40 11.80
N GLY A 136 -2.65 -3.83 13.00
CA GLY A 136 -3.44 -2.63 13.27
C GLY A 136 -2.96 -1.43 12.47
N VAL A 137 -1.65 -1.17 12.47
CA VAL A 137 -1.04 -0.06 11.73
C VAL A 137 -1.23 -0.22 10.22
N LEU A 138 -0.93 -1.40 9.64
CA LEU A 138 -1.09 -1.64 8.21
C LEU A 138 -2.54 -1.50 7.76
N SER A 139 -3.49 -2.02 8.56
CA SER A 139 -4.92 -1.88 8.29
C SER A 139 -5.38 -0.42 8.33
N LEU A 140 -4.89 0.36 9.29
CA LEU A 140 -5.20 1.78 9.41
C LEU A 140 -4.70 2.56 8.19
N PHE A 141 -3.47 2.31 7.74
CA PHE A 141 -2.93 2.92 6.53
C PHE A 141 -3.75 2.53 5.28
N ALA A 142 -4.09 1.24 5.14
CA ALA A 142 -4.90 0.76 4.02
C ALA A 142 -6.26 1.47 3.96
N ILE A 143 -6.96 1.57 5.09
CA ILE A 143 -8.25 2.27 5.18
C ILE A 143 -8.09 3.76 4.85
N THR A 144 -7.07 4.40 5.39
CA THR A 144 -6.82 5.84 5.16
C THR A 144 -6.56 6.13 3.68
N PHE A 145 -5.67 5.40 3.03
CA PHE A 145 -5.38 5.57 1.61
C PHE A 145 -6.59 5.28 0.73
N PHE A 146 -7.36 4.25 1.07
CA PHE A 146 -8.59 3.93 0.36
C PHE A 146 -9.64 5.04 0.47
N LEU A 147 -9.86 5.57 1.68
CA LEU A 147 -10.82 6.66 1.90
C LEU A 147 -10.41 7.94 1.19
N ILE A 148 -9.13 8.31 1.24
CA ILE A 148 -8.61 9.48 0.52
C ILE A 148 -8.84 9.30 -0.99
N GLY A 149 -8.48 8.15 -1.56
CA GLY A 149 -8.71 7.85 -2.97
C GLY A 149 -10.18 7.94 -3.37
N LEU A 150 -11.10 7.42 -2.54
CA LEU A 150 -12.53 7.51 -2.77
C LEU A 150 -13.04 8.96 -2.75
N VAL A 151 -12.59 9.78 -1.79
CA VAL A 151 -13.00 11.19 -1.70
C VAL A 151 -12.58 11.95 -2.94
N ILE A 152 -11.32 11.76 -3.38
CA ILE A 152 -10.79 12.40 -4.57
C ILE A 152 -11.60 12.00 -5.81
N MET A 153 -11.87 10.72 -5.98
CA MET A 153 -12.60 10.21 -7.14
C MET A 153 -14.06 10.68 -7.16
N ARG A 154 -14.73 10.75 -6.00
CA ARG A 154 -16.09 11.28 -5.89
C ARG A 154 -16.15 12.77 -6.26
N LYS A 155 -15.20 13.56 -5.79
CA LYS A 155 -15.13 14.99 -6.11
C LYS A 155 -14.94 15.24 -7.60
N HIS A 156 -14.10 14.45 -8.26
CA HIS A 156 -13.88 14.55 -9.70
C HIS A 156 -15.16 14.24 -10.50
N ARG A 157 -15.84 13.14 -10.18
CA ARG A 157 -17.09 12.75 -10.86
C ARG A 157 -18.17 13.82 -10.74
N SER A 158 -18.34 14.44 -9.58
CA SER A 158 -19.30 15.52 -9.35
C SER A 158 -19.00 16.76 -10.20
N GLN A 159 -17.73 17.06 -10.43
CA GLN A 159 -17.34 18.20 -11.30
C GLN A 159 -17.62 17.91 -12.79
N ASP A 160 -17.36 16.69 -13.24
CA ASP A 160 -17.62 16.29 -14.63
C ASP A 160 -19.13 16.33 -14.93
N GLU A 161 -19.97 15.82 -14.04
CA GLU A 161 -21.44 15.89 -14.18
C GLU A 161 -21.95 17.33 -14.24
N PHE A 162 -21.37 18.23 -13.44
CA PHE A 162 -21.75 19.64 -13.43
C PHE A 162 -21.39 20.35 -14.76
N VAL A 163 -20.20 20.05 -15.30
CA VAL A 163 -19.72 20.62 -16.57
C VAL A 163 -20.57 20.12 -17.73
N ASP A 164 -20.90 18.83 -17.76
CA ASP A 164 -21.73 18.23 -18.82
C ASP A 164 -23.16 18.76 -18.78
N ASN A 165 -23.75 18.91 -17.59
CA ASN A 165 -25.07 19.52 -17.43
C ASN A 165 -25.09 20.99 -17.88
N LYS A 166 -24.03 21.76 -17.63
CA LYS A 166 -23.90 23.14 -18.10
C LYS A 166 -23.80 23.21 -19.61
N LYS A 167 -23.00 22.34 -20.25
CA LYS A 167 -22.89 22.26 -21.70
C LYS A 167 -24.22 21.86 -22.38
N ALA A 168 -24.96 20.93 -21.78
CA ALA A 168 -26.25 20.49 -22.26
C ALA A 168 -27.30 21.61 -22.21
N LYS A 169 -27.29 22.44 -21.14
CA LYS A 169 -28.18 23.60 -21.01
C LYS A 169 -27.85 24.68 -22.05
N MET A 170 -26.57 24.95 -22.31
CA MET A 170 -26.15 25.93 -23.35
C MET A 170 -26.56 25.52 -24.78
N LYS A 171 -26.54 24.21 -25.09
CA LYS A 171 -26.98 23.69 -26.38
C LYS A 171 -28.50 23.76 -26.62
N LYS A 172 -29.29 23.90 -25.56
CA LYS A 172 -30.77 23.98 -25.63
C LYS A 172 -31.33 25.40 -25.68
N GLN A 173 -30.49 26.45 -25.59
CA GLN A 173 -30.89 27.82 -25.80
C GLN A 173 -30.73 28.14 -27.30
N PRO A 174 -31.82 28.18 -28.11
CA PRO A 174 -31.78 28.70 -29.47
C PRO A 174 -31.60 30.22 -29.39
N PHE A 175 -30.85 30.77 -30.34
CA PHE A 175 -30.75 32.22 -30.55
C PHE A 175 -32.10 32.82 -30.88
#